data_326a16ce9229af819d1c8073ea6ef170
#
_entry.id   326a16ce9229af819d1c8073ea6ef170
#
_cell.length_a   1.000
_cell.length_b   1.000
_cell.length_c   1.000
_cell.angle_alpha   90.00
_cell.angle_beta   90.00
_cell.angle_gamma   90.00
#
_symmetry.space_group_name_H-M   'P 1'
#
loop_
_entity.id
_entity.type
_entity.pdbx_description
1 polymer ?
#
loop_
_entity_poly.entity_id
_entity_poly.type
_entity_poly.pdbx_seq_one_letter_code
_entity_poly.pdbx_strand_id
1 'polypeptide(L)'
;MLADRIAWLGLVSNDVAGAARVFEEFFQLPRKDLESPVGKVPAFALGKASLALFEPEHPLCDGETKTGVHHIALAAPDMAASVAKAGAAGLTVAGETAGLGGGWVRRLGREAKTGVRLMLATPPVLPAHAPGALERIDHIGIASTDVREDEAVFSGKLGFEVESRQTDMEVTTTVESFTSDKYGVIYHSRAPVLGGGLRVTFITVGDCELEFLANFDPRQKGEVEKGTAGTTKQDQGAIARFVASRGRGLHHMALKTPDIDALLGRMAKAGVPMIDTVGRPGSRRARIGFPHPKALGGVLMHLVQRDPV
;
A
#
# COMPACT_ATOMS: atom_id res chain seq x y z
N MET A 1 -1.76 -20.94 -6.72
CA MET A 1 -1.76 -19.76 -5.83
C MET A 1 -1.18 -20.15 -4.47
N LEU A 2 -0.23 -19.37 -3.96
CA LEU A 2 0.50 -19.69 -2.71
C LEU A 2 -0.42 -19.60 -1.48
N ALA A 3 -1.25 -18.58 -1.40
CA ALA A 3 -2.22 -18.34 -0.32
C ALA A 3 -3.52 -17.76 -0.89
N ASP A 4 -4.61 -17.90 -0.17
CA ASP A 4 -5.94 -17.39 -0.55
C ASP A 4 -6.22 -15.99 0.01
N ARG A 5 -5.46 -15.54 1.00
CA ARG A 5 -5.59 -14.21 1.63
C ARG A 5 -4.36 -13.80 2.41
N ILE A 6 -4.36 -12.55 2.84
CA ILE A 6 -3.39 -12.01 3.79
C ILE A 6 -3.88 -12.36 5.21
N ALA A 7 -3.00 -12.96 6.03
CA ALA A 7 -3.27 -13.18 7.45
C ALA A 7 -3.18 -11.86 8.22
N TRP A 8 -2.07 -11.13 8.01
CA TRP A 8 -1.94 -9.73 8.48
C TRP A 8 -0.92 -8.94 7.68
N LEU A 9 -1.12 -7.63 7.66
CA LEU A 9 -0.15 -6.64 7.22
C LEU A 9 0.58 -6.09 8.44
N GLY A 10 1.89 -6.25 8.50
CA GLY A 10 2.73 -5.76 9.60
C GLY A 10 3.13 -4.30 9.38
N LEU A 11 2.86 -3.46 10.37
CA LEU A 11 3.14 -2.02 10.37
C LEU A 11 4.11 -1.70 11.51
N VAL A 12 5.25 -1.08 11.23
CA VAL A 12 6.17 -0.57 12.25
C VAL A 12 5.86 0.89 12.53
N SER A 13 5.51 1.20 13.77
CA SER A 13 5.12 2.53 14.22
C SER A 13 5.97 2.97 15.40
N ASN A 14 6.41 4.22 15.42
CA ASN A 14 7.08 4.81 16.60
C ASN A 14 6.09 5.35 17.65
N ASP A 15 4.78 5.26 17.38
CA ASP A 15 3.69 5.56 18.31
C ASP A 15 2.56 4.52 18.12
N VAL A 16 2.82 3.30 18.57
CA VAL A 16 1.85 2.19 18.47
C VAL A 16 0.54 2.51 19.19
N ALA A 17 0.62 3.16 20.37
CA ALA A 17 -0.57 3.53 21.13
C ALA A 17 -1.42 4.60 20.42
N GLY A 18 -0.78 5.62 19.85
CA GLY A 18 -1.46 6.66 19.07
C GLY A 18 -2.07 6.10 17.79
N ALA A 19 -1.31 5.27 17.06
CA ALA A 19 -1.82 4.59 15.87
C ALA A 19 -3.02 3.67 16.19
N ALA A 20 -2.95 2.89 17.29
CA ALA A 20 -4.06 2.05 17.71
C ALA A 20 -5.32 2.86 18.01
N ARG A 21 -5.21 4.01 18.70
CA ARG A 21 -6.35 4.91 18.93
C ARG A 21 -6.98 5.38 17.61
N VAL A 22 -6.19 5.71 16.60
CA VAL A 22 -6.75 6.08 15.28
C VAL A 22 -7.59 4.95 14.70
N PHE A 23 -7.11 3.71 14.79
CA PHE A 23 -7.87 2.54 14.30
C PHE A 23 -9.15 2.31 15.11
N GLU A 24 -9.14 2.51 16.42
CA GLU A 24 -10.30 2.34 17.29
C GLU A 24 -11.32 3.48 17.14
N GLU A 25 -10.88 4.74 17.22
CA GLU A 25 -11.77 5.91 17.31
C GLU A 25 -12.33 6.35 15.96
N PHE A 26 -11.49 6.39 14.91
CA PHE A 26 -11.91 6.89 13.60
C PHE A 26 -12.33 5.76 12.66
N PHE A 27 -11.63 4.65 12.70
CA PHE A 27 -11.91 3.51 11.81
C PHE A 27 -12.85 2.50 12.44
N GLN A 28 -13.14 2.63 13.74
CA GLN A 28 -14.10 1.80 14.49
C GLN A 28 -13.76 0.30 14.43
N LEU A 29 -12.46 -0.01 14.39
CA LEU A 29 -11.99 -1.39 14.38
C LEU A 29 -11.80 -1.91 15.79
N PRO A 30 -12.37 -3.06 16.17
CA PRO A 30 -12.16 -3.64 17.48
C PRO A 30 -10.72 -4.11 17.63
N ARG A 31 -10.03 -3.59 18.64
CA ARG A 31 -8.67 -3.98 18.99
C ARG A 31 -8.65 -5.33 19.70
N LYS A 32 -7.67 -6.14 19.35
CA LYS A 32 -7.24 -7.29 20.16
C LYS A 32 -5.73 -7.29 20.29
N ASP A 33 -5.25 -7.33 21.53
CA ASP A 33 -3.83 -7.49 21.79
C ASP A 33 -3.46 -8.97 21.70
N LEU A 34 -2.61 -9.32 20.74
CA LEU A 34 -2.16 -10.68 20.49
C LEU A 34 -0.80 -10.93 21.13
N GLU A 35 -0.63 -12.09 21.73
CA GLU A 35 0.68 -12.54 22.20
C GLU A 35 1.66 -12.64 21.02
N SER A 36 2.91 -12.25 21.24
CA SER A 36 4.01 -12.30 20.27
C SER A 36 5.27 -12.84 20.97
N PRO A 37 6.38 -13.08 20.24
CA PRO A 37 7.65 -13.47 20.88
C PRO A 37 8.14 -12.51 21.96
N VAL A 38 7.78 -11.23 21.85
CA VAL A 38 8.09 -10.19 22.86
C VAL A 38 6.86 -9.32 23.09
N GLY A 39 6.16 -9.57 24.22
CA GLY A 39 4.98 -8.78 24.63
C GLY A 39 3.76 -8.95 23.73
N LYS A 40 2.88 -7.97 23.77
CA LYS A 40 1.60 -7.96 23.05
C LYS A 40 1.60 -6.98 21.89
N VAL A 41 0.97 -7.38 20.79
CA VAL A 41 0.87 -6.61 19.56
C VAL A 41 -0.59 -6.28 19.30
N PRO A 42 -0.97 -4.98 19.23
CA PRO A 42 -2.32 -4.58 18.83
C PRO A 42 -2.62 -5.05 17.40
N ALA A 43 -3.74 -5.71 17.22
CA ALA A 43 -4.20 -6.22 15.94
C ALA A 43 -5.68 -5.92 15.71
N PHE A 44 -6.04 -5.75 14.43
CA PHE A 44 -7.35 -5.33 13.99
C PHE A 44 -7.78 -6.16 12.78
N ALA A 45 -8.94 -6.79 12.82
CA ALA A 45 -9.52 -7.41 11.64
C ALA A 45 -10.04 -6.35 10.67
N LEU A 46 -9.81 -6.52 9.37
CA LEU A 46 -10.31 -5.61 8.34
C LEU A 46 -10.54 -6.38 7.02
N GLY A 47 -11.80 -6.56 6.63
CA GLY A 47 -12.15 -7.44 5.52
C GLY A 47 -11.75 -8.88 5.81
N LYS A 48 -11.07 -9.53 4.86
CA LYS A 48 -10.53 -10.90 5.03
C LYS A 48 -9.09 -10.93 5.57
N ALA A 49 -8.50 -9.76 5.80
CA ALA A 49 -7.15 -9.59 6.33
C ALA A 49 -7.17 -9.02 7.75
N SER A 50 -6.00 -8.74 8.30
CA SER A 50 -5.84 -7.96 9.51
C SER A 50 -4.63 -7.03 9.44
N LEU A 51 -4.59 -6.05 10.34
CA LEU A 51 -3.46 -5.15 10.56
C LEU A 51 -2.83 -5.49 11.90
N ALA A 52 -1.50 -5.43 12.00
CA ALA A 52 -0.77 -5.62 13.25
C ALA A 52 0.25 -4.49 13.43
N LEU A 53 0.23 -3.83 14.59
CA LEU A 53 1.08 -2.69 14.90
C LEU A 53 2.27 -3.14 15.75
N PHE A 54 3.47 -2.97 15.23
CA PHE A 54 4.72 -3.33 15.89
C PHE A 54 5.51 -2.08 16.29
N GLU A 55 6.16 -2.13 17.42
CA GLU A 55 7.21 -1.18 17.75
C GLU A 55 8.46 -1.42 16.91
N PRO A 56 9.32 -0.41 16.71
CA PRO A 56 10.65 -0.61 16.14
C PRO A 56 11.41 -1.74 16.86
N GLU A 57 12.31 -2.38 16.15
CA GLU A 57 13.16 -3.49 16.64
C GLU A 57 12.42 -4.78 17.03
N HIS A 58 11.09 -4.86 16.80
CA HIS A 58 10.34 -6.08 17.11
C HIS A 58 10.85 -7.28 16.29
N PRO A 59 11.06 -8.50 16.88
CA PRO A 59 11.64 -9.65 16.20
C PRO A 59 10.86 -10.13 14.98
N LEU A 60 9.52 -9.99 14.97
CA LEU A 60 8.71 -10.30 13.77
C LEU A 60 8.94 -9.28 12.63
N CYS A 61 9.57 -8.16 12.91
CA CYS A 61 9.97 -7.15 11.95
C CYS A 61 11.49 -7.15 11.67
N ASP A 62 12.18 -8.28 11.88
CA ASP A 62 13.61 -8.45 11.62
C ASP A 62 14.49 -7.43 12.36
N GLY A 63 14.04 -6.85 13.47
CA GLY A 63 14.72 -5.78 14.17
C GLY A 63 14.75 -4.45 13.42
N GLU A 64 13.84 -4.23 12.45
CA GLU A 64 13.78 -2.98 11.67
C GLU A 64 13.45 -1.79 12.57
N THR A 65 14.23 -0.72 12.43
CA THR A 65 14.04 0.54 13.15
C THR A 65 13.21 1.56 12.37
N LYS A 66 13.12 1.42 11.05
CA LYS A 66 12.37 2.35 10.19
C LYS A 66 10.88 2.07 10.25
N THR A 67 10.10 3.12 10.47
CA THR A 67 8.64 3.07 10.46
C THR A 67 8.07 2.89 9.04
N GLY A 68 6.89 2.28 8.95
CA GLY A 68 6.17 2.10 7.68
C GLY A 68 5.50 0.73 7.57
N VAL A 69 5.00 0.43 6.38
CA VAL A 69 4.53 -0.92 6.05
C VAL A 69 5.74 -1.84 5.93
N HIS A 70 5.74 -2.94 6.68
CA HIS A 70 6.95 -3.76 6.85
C HIS A 70 6.90 -5.10 6.14
N HIS A 71 5.85 -5.90 6.38
CA HIS A 71 5.75 -7.25 5.82
C HIS A 71 4.31 -7.65 5.56
N ILE A 72 4.14 -8.59 4.63
CA ILE A 72 2.88 -9.25 4.34
C ILE A 72 2.97 -10.68 4.86
N ALA A 73 2.12 -11.03 5.81
CA ALA A 73 1.95 -12.40 6.26
C ALA A 73 0.82 -13.06 5.47
N LEU A 74 1.16 -14.03 4.64
CA LEU A 74 0.23 -14.81 3.85
C LEU A 74 -0.40 -15.90 4.72
N ALA A 75 -1.71 -16.09 4.61
CA ALA A 75 -2.43 -17.09 5.39
C ALA A 75 -1.99 -18.50 5.03
N ALA A 76 -1.56 -19.25 6.02
CA ALA A 76 -1.14 -20.64 5.92
C ALA A 76 -1.86 -21.48 6.99
N PRO A 77 -3.17 -21.76 6.83
CA PRO A 77 -3.91 -22.59 7.78
C PRO A 77 -3.36 -24.02 7.81
N ASP A 78 -2.86 -24.53 6.69
CA ASP A 78 -2.00 -25.71 6.58
C ASP A 78 -0.57 -25.26 6.23
N MET A 79 0.25 -25.12 7.26
CA MET A 79 1.63 -24.65 7.11
C MET A 79 2.46 -25.60 6.23
N ALA A 80 2.31 -26.91 6.38
CA ALA A 80 3.08 -27.88 5.61
C ALA A 80 2.78 -27.80 4.12
N ALA A 81 1.50 -27.74 3.75
CA ALA A 81 1.08 -27.56 2.36
C ALA A 81 1.56 -26.22 1.78
N SER A 82 1.52 -25.13 2.58
CA SER A 82 1.97 -23.82 2.14
C SER A 82 3.50 -23.77 1.93
N VAL A 83 4.27 -24.42 2.80
CA VAL A 83 5.72 -24.57 2.65
C VAL A 83 6.07 -25.35 1.38
N ALA A 84 5.36 -26.46 1.12
CA ALA A 84 5.57 -27.24 -0.10
C ALA A 84 5.30 -26.39 -1.37
N LYS A 85 4.22 -25.60 -1.37
CA LYS A 85 3.90 -24.68 -2.49
C LYS A 85 4.98 -23.61 -2.67
N ALA A 86 5.46 -23.00 -1.57
CA ALA A 86 6.52 -22.01 -1.63
C ALA A 86 7.82 -22.59 -2.21
N GLY A 87 8.21 -23.78 -1.76
CA GLY A 87 9.37 -24.51 -2.30
C GLY A 87 9.21 -24.84 -3.80
N ALA A 88 8.02 -25.30 -4.22
CA ALA A 88 7.72 -25.56 -5.62
C ALA A 88 7.77 -24.29 -6.50
N ALA A 89 7.47 -23.12 -5.92
CA ALA A 89 7.63 -21.81 -6.55
C ALA A 89 9.09 -21.31 -6.58
N GLY A 90 10.03 -22.06 -6.03
CA GLY A 90 11.45 -21.73 -5.99
C GLY A 90 11.83 -20.74 -4.88
N LEU A 91 11.02 -20.62 -3.82
CA LEU A 91 11.33 -19.80 -2.67
C LEU A 91 11.99 -20.61 -1.57
N THR A 92 13.04 -20.07 -0.97
CA THR A 92 13.57 -20.56 0.30
C THR A 92 12.59 -20.28 1.42
N VAL A 93 12.34 -21.25 2.28
CA VAL A 93 11.48 -21.11 3.45
C VAL A 93 12.31 -21.29 4.71
N ALA A 94 12.34 -20.28 5.56
CA ALA A 94 13.06 -20.30 6.82
C ALA A 94 12.44 -21.29 7.82
N GLY A 95 13.17 -21.57 8.89
CA GLY A 95 12.66 -22.32 10.03
C GLY A 95 11.42 -21.68 10.64
N GLU A 96 10.63 -22.49 11.32
CA GLU A 96 9.43 -22.05 12.02
C GLU A 96 9.79 -21.23 13.25
N THR A 97 9.10 -20.11 13.47
CA THR A 97 9.24 -19.28 14.65
C THR A 97 7.85 -18.89 15.19
N ALA A 98 7.79 -18.52 16.46
CA ALA A 98 6.54 -18.05 17.06
C ALA A 98 6.02 -16.81 16.32
N GLY A 99 4.73 -16.81 16.02
CA GLY A 99 3.99 -15.73 15.37
C GLY A 99 3.09 -14.97 16.34
N LEU A 100 1.96 -14.47 15.83
CA LEU A 100 0.95 -13.77 16.60
C LEU A 100 -0.13 -14.71 17.15
N GLY A 101 -0.60 -14.43 18.38
CA GLY A 101 -1.72 -15.12 19.00
C GLY A 101 -1.49 -16.61 19.25
N GLY A 102 -0.24 -17.02 19.49
CA GLY A 102 0.14 -18.41 19.68
C GLY A 102 0.31 -19.22 18.38
N GLY A 103 0.21 -18.54 17.23
CA GLY A 103 0.45 -19.16 15.93
C GLY A 103 1.94 -19.22 15.56
N TRP A 104 2.20 -19.70 14.36
CA TRP A 104 3.54 -19.88 13.80
C TRP A 104 3.75 -19.06 12.55
N VAL A 105 5.01 -18.69 12.29
CA VAL A 105 5.41 -18.03 11.04
C VAL A 105 6.65 -18.70 10.45
N ARG A 106 6.75 -18.64 9.11
CA ARG A 106 7.95 -18.98 8.34
C ARG A 106 8.22 -17.86 7.34
N ARG A 107 9.39 -17.25 7.43
CA ARG A 107 9.81 -16.23 6.48
C ARG A 107 10.12 -16.85 5.13
N LEU A 108 9.72 -16.16 4.07
CA LEU A 108 10.08 -16.53 2.71
C LEU A 108 11.34 -15.76 2.29
N GLY A 109 12.21 -16.43 1.52
CA GLY A 109 13.43 -15.83 1.00
C GLY A 109 13.13 -14.68 0.03
N ARG A 110 14.13 -13.82 -0.18
CA ARG A 110 14.04 -12.66 -1.06
C ARG A 110 14.70 -12.90 -2.42
N GLU A 111 14.74 -14.13 -2.86
CA GLU A 111 15.37 -14.53 -4.13
C GLU A 111 14.77 -13.82 -5.33
N ALA A 112 13.49 -13.47 -5.20
CA ALA A 112 12.76 -12.74 -6.22
C ALA A 112 13.19 -11.28 -6.40
N LYS A 113 13.98 -10.75 -5.47
CA LYS A 113 14.49 -9.36 -5.52
C LYS A 113 13.41 -8.27 -5.63
N THR A 114 12.15 -8.58 -5.29
CA THR A 114 11.05 -7.61 -5.33
C THR A 114 11.09 -6.60 -4.18
N GLY A 115 11.92 -6.85 -3.17
CA GLY A 115 11.99 -6.06 -1.94
C GLY A 115 10.83 -6.31 -0.96
N VAL A 116 9.83 -7.10 -1.34
CA VAL A 116 8.68 -7.40 -0.48
C VAL A 116 9.05 -8.45 0.55
N ARG A 117 8.82 -8.14 1.82
CA ARG A 117 8.99 -9.10 2.91
C ARG A 117 7.72 -9.93 3.03
N LEU A 118 7.82 -11.19 2.68
CA LEU A 118 6.73 -12.18 2.77
C LEU A 118 7.02 -13.19 3.88
N MET A 119 5.96 -13.63 4.55
CA MET A 119 6.00 -14.79 5.43
C MET A 119 4.72 -15.62 5.29
N LEU A 120 4.81 -16.91 5.53
CA LEU A 120 3.67 -17.79 5.76
C LEU A 120 3.30 -17.69 7.23
N ALA A 121 2.02 -17.61 7.56
CA ALA A 121 1.58 -17.40 8.92
C ALA A 121 0.28 -18.16 9.24
N THR A 122 0.22 -18.74 10.44
CA THR A 122 -1.06 -19.16 11.01
C THR A 122 -1.94 -17.93 11.20
N PRO A 123 -3.12 -17.84 10.59
CA PRO A 123 -3.99 -16.68 10.75
C PRO A 123 -4.40 -16.48 12.22
N PRO A 124 -4.26 -15.27 12.79
CA PRO A 124 -4.66 -15.02 14.16
C PRO A 124 -6.19 -15.02 14.28
N VAL A 125 -6.68 -15.39 15.45
CA VAL A 125 -8.11 -15.32 15.78
C VAL A 125 -8.42 -13.92 16.30
N LEU A 126 -9.19 -13.15 15.53
CA LEU A 126 -9.63 -11.79 15.86
C LEU A 126 -11.16 -11.73 15.89
N PRO A 127 -11.76 -10.73 16.57
CA PRO A 127 -13.16 -10.40 16.38
C PRO A 127 -13.44 -10.14 14.90
N ALA A 128 -14.57 -10.64 14.40
CA ALA A 128 -14.94 -10.43 13.01
C ALA A 128 -15.10 -8.93 12.72
N HIS A 129 -14.58 -8.49 11.58
CA HIS A 129 -14.81 -7.13 11.10
C HIS A 129 -16.27 -6.97 10.69
N ALA A 130 -16.92 -5.94 11.23
CA ALA A 130 -18.24 -5.48 10.78
C ALA A 130 -18.06 -4.27 9.85
N PRO A 131 -18.70 -4.23 8.68
CA PRO A 131 -18.66 -3.06 7.81
C PRO A 131 -19.07 -1.78 8.55
N GLY A 132 -18.29 -0.71 8.37
CA GLY A 132 -18.48 0.55 9.07
C GLY A 132 -17.72 1.68 8.40
N ALA A 133 -16.86 2.38 9.15
CA ALA A 133 -16.02 3.45 8.60
C ALA A 133 -15.04 2.95 7.54
N LEU A 134 -14.63 1.69 7.63
CA LEU A 134 -13.81 1.01 6.63
C LEU A 134 -14.49 -0.28 6.16
N GLU A 135 -14.13 -0.75 4.96
CA GLU A 135 -14.62 -2.00 4.39
C GLU A 135 -13.54 -3.10 4.37
N ARG A 136 -12.34 -2.77 3.88
CA ARG A 136 -11.22 -3.69 3.69
C ARG A 136 -9.90 -2.94 3.49
N ILE A 137 -8.80 -3.65 3.48
CA ILE A 137 -7.57 -3.13 2.87
C ILE A 137 -7.83 -3.11 1.36
N ASP A 138 -7.82 -1.93 0.74
CA ASP A 138 -8.03 -1.81 -0.71
C ASP A 138 -6.80 -2.33 -1.46
N HIS A 139 -5.64 -1.77 -1.15
CA HIS A 139 -4.39 -2.23 -1.72
C HIS A 139 -3.18 -1.95 -0.81
N ILE A 140 -2.09 -2.61 -1.13
CA ILE A 140 -0.77 -2.39 -0.51
C ILE A 140 0.15 -1.92 -1.62
N GLY A 141 0.59 -0.67 -1.53
CA GLY A 141 1.50 -0.06 -2.49
C GLY A 141 2.94 -0.53 -2.30
N ILE A 142 3.56 -0.96 -3.38
CA ILE A 142 4.91 -1.52 -3.42
C ILE A 142 5.74 -0.72 -4.42
N ALA A 143 6.77 -0.05 -3.93
CA ALA A 143 7.70 0.67 -4.78
C ALA A 143 8.61 -0.30 -5.53
N SER A 144 8.62 -0.18 -6.83
CA SER A 144 9.34 -1.06 -7.77
C SER A 144 10.23 -0.27 -8.72
N THR A 145 11.13 -0.99 -9.37
CA THR A 145 11.93 -0.50 -10.52
C THR A 145 11.45 -1.11 -11.83
N ASP A 146 10.79 -2.29 -11.78
CA ASP A 146 10.20 -2.95 -12.94
C ASP A 146 9.01 -3.82 -12.52
N VAL A 147 7.81 -3.36 -12.82
CA VAL A 147 6.57 -4.07 -12.49
C VAL A 147 6.41 -5.40 -13.21
N ARG A 148 7.11 -5.61 -14.33
CA ARG A 148 7.06 -6.88 -15.07
C ARG A 148 7.85 -7.96 -14.36
N GLU A 149 8.99 -7.60 -13.75
CA GLU A 149 9.73 -8.53 -12.88
C GLU A 149 8.89 -8.94 -11.68
N ASP A 150 8.18 -7.99 -11.05
CA ASP A 150 7.30 -8.27 -9.93
C ASP A 150 6.14 -9.18 -10.33
N GLU A 151 5.51 -8.91 -11.47
CA GLU A 151 4.45 -9.74 -12.04
C GLU A 151 4.94 -11.17 -12.33
N ALA A 152 6.13 -11.33 -12.91
CA ALA A 152 6.72 -12.65 -13.16
C ALA A 152 6.89 -13.47 -11.87
N VAL A 153 7.13 -12.79 -10.74
CA VAL A 153 7.20 -13.43 -9.43
C VAL A 153 5.82 -13.70 -8.86
N PHE A 154 5.03 -12.65 -8.64
CA PHE A 154 3.79 -12.77 -7.87
C PHE A 154 2.71 -13.52 -8.65
N SER A 155 2.57 -13.27 -9.93
CA SER A 155 1.64 -14.02 -10.78
C SER A 155 2.29 -15.30 -11.32
N GLY A 156 3.45 -15.20 -11.95
CA GLY A 156 4.08 -16.34 -12.63
C GLY A 156 4.53 -17.45 -11.69
N LYS A 157 5.18 -17.13 -10.56
CA LYS A 157 5.70 -18.15 -9.63
C LYS A 157 4.75 -18.43 -8.48
N LEU A 158 4.15 -17.39 -7.86
CA LEU A 158 3.29 -17.54 -6.68
C LEU A 158 1.82 -17.81 -7.05
N GLY A 159 1.44 -17.62 -8.32
CA GLY A 159 0.14 -17.96 -8.87
C GLY A 159 -0.99 -17.00 -8.46
N PHE A 160 -0.66 -15.77 -8.05
CA PHE A 160 -1.66 -14.74 -7.81
C PHE A 160 -2.18 -14.16 -9.12
N GLU A 161 -3.44 -13.76 -9.17
CA GLU A 161 -4.06 -13.23 -10.38
C GLU A 161 -3.72 -11.76 -10.59
N VAL A 162 -3.36 -11.39 -11.83
CA VAL A 162 -3.23 -9.99 -12.24
C VAL A 162 -4.63 -9.43 -12.46
N GLU A 163 -5.06 -8.49 -11.62
CA GLU A 163 -6.35 -7.83 -11.75
C GLU A 163 -6.34 -6.85 -12.92
N SER A 164 -5.36 -5.94 -12.95
CA SER A 164 -5.24 -4.96 -14.03
C SER A 164 -3.84 -4.37 -14.12
N ARG A 165 -3.58 -3.69 -15.24
CA ARG A 165 -2.38 -2.89 -15.48
C ARG A 165 -2.78 -1.47 -15.85
N GLN A 166 -2.00 -0.50 -15.38
CA GLN A 166 -2.26 0.91 -15.60
C GLN A 166 -0.96 1.62 -15.97
N THR A 167 -1.09 2.65 -16.79
CA THR A 167 -0.01 3.60 -17.08
C THR A 167 -0.55 4.99 -16.83
N ASP A 168 -0.02 5.64 -15.80
CA ASP A 168 -0.33 7.03 -15.50
C ASP A 168 0.72 7.90 -16.17
N MET A 169 0.28 8.92 -16.89
CA MET A 169 1.17 9.88 -17.54
C MET A 169 0.77 11.30 -17.14
N GLU A 170 1.75 12.09 -16.80
CA GLU A 170 1.60 13.52 -16.67
C GLU A 170 1.73 14.17 -18.03
N VAL A 171 0.72 14.96 -18.41
CA VAL A 171 0.69 15.65 -19.68
C VAL A 171 0.45 17.15 -19.42
N THR A 172 1.37 17.99 -19.93
CA THR A 172 1.22 19.45 -19.87
C THR A 172 0.73 19.97 -21.21
N THR A 173 -0.38 20.71 -21.18
CA THR A 173 -0.93 21.41 -22.34
C THR A 173 -0.78 22.89 -22.14
N THR A 174 -0.17 23.60 -23.12
CA THR A 174 -0.05 25.05 -23.11
C THR A 174 -1.05 25.64 -24.09
N VAL A 175 -1.84 26.59 -23.63
CA VAL A 175 -2.75 27.38 -24.48
C VAL A 175 -2.27 28.84 -24.45
N GLU A 176 -2.05 29.40 -25.63
CA GLU A 176 -1.67 30.79 -25.80
C GLU A 176 -2.87 31.59 -26.38
N SER A 177 -3.09 32.80 -25.89
CA SER A 177 -4.10 33.67 -26.47
C SER A 177 -3.43 34.88 -27.14
N PHE A 178 -3.93 35.22 -28.30
CA PHE A 178 -3.56 36.44 -29.03
C PHE A 178 -4.79 37.34 -29.12
N THR A 179 -4.64 38.56 -28.67
CA THR A 179 -5.75 39.55 -28.69
C THR A 179 -5.45 40.66 -29.67
N SER A 180 -6.36 40.92 -30.59
CA SER A 180 -6.27 41.99 -31.58
C SER A 180 -7.53 42.87 -31.47
N ASP A 181 -7.36 44.20 -31.58
CA ASP A 181 -8.43 45.15 -31.68
C ASP A 181 -9.30 44.95 -32.92
N LYS A 182 -8.71 44.41 -33.99
CA LYS A 182 -9.36 44.18 -35.28
C LYS A 182 -9.94 42.78 -35.44
N TYR A 183 -9.20 41.75 -34.92
CA TYR A 183 -9.51 40.33 -35.18
C TYR A 183 -10.02 39.59 -33.95
N GLY A 184 -10.15 40.27 -32.80
CA GLY A 184 -10.63 39.65 -31.56
C GLY A 184 -9.57 38.78 -30.87
N VAL A 185 -10.04 37.75 -30.14
CA VAL A 185 -9.18 36.83 -29.37
C VAL A 185 -9.11 35.51 -30.10
N ILE A 186 -7.90 35.04 -30.31
CA ILE A 186 -7.60 33.74 -30.93
C ILE A 186 -6.80 32.90 -29.92
N TYR A 187 -7.19 31.65 -29.72
CA TYR A 187 -6.49 30.70 -28.85
C TYR A 187 -5.74 29.68 -29.70
N HIS A 188 -4.50 29.42 -29.34
CA HIS A 188 -3.66 28.36 -29.93
C HIS A 188 -3.23 27.37 -28.85
N SER A 189 -3.48 26.09 -29.09
CA SER A 189 -2.96 25.03 -28.23
C SER A 189 -1.66 24.49 -28.82
N ARG A 190 -0.63 24.35 -27.98
CA ARG A 190 0.59 23.63 -28.37
C ARG A 190 0.36 22.13 -28.21
N ALA A 191 1.17 21.34 -28.91
CA ALA A 191 1.15 19.89 -28.73
C ALA A 191 1.42 19.54 -27.26
N PRO A 192 0.67 18.58 -26.67
CA PRO A 192 0.89 18.14 -25.31
C PRO A 192 2.31 17.60 -25.10
N VAL A 193 2.92 17.95 -23.97
CA VAL A 193 4.25 17.48 -23.57
C VAL A 193 4.09 16.47 -22.45
N LEU A 194 4.67 15.29 -22.62
CA LEU A 194 4.70 14.27 -21.59
C LEU A 194 5.75 14.63 -20.52
N GLY A 195 5.32 14.71 -19.25
CA GLY A 195 6.17 15.04 -18.10
C GLY A 195 6.88 13.84 -17.53
N GLY A 196 6.16 12.79 -17.22
CA GLY A 196 6.64 11.58 -16.57
C GLY A 196 5.47 10.64 -16.32
N GLY A 197 5.71 9.52 -15.60
CA GLY A 197 4.62 8.64 -15.30
C GLY A 197 4.94 7.50 -14.35
N LEU A 198 3.88 6.74 -14.06
CA LEU A 198 3.93 5.52 -13.29
C LEU A 198 3.38 4.37 -14.15
N ARG A 199 4.09 3.25 -14.15
CA ARG A 199 3.54 1.94 -14.53
C ARG A 199 3.08 1.24 -13.28
N VAL A 200 1.86 0.71 -13.33
CA VAL A 200 1.24 0.07 -12.18
C VAL A 200 0.69 -1.29 -12.60
N THR A 201 0.93 -2.30 -11.77
CA THR A 201 0.29 -3.62 -11.90
C THR A 201 -0.40 -3.94 -10.59
N PHE A 202 -1.67 -4.30 -10.66
CA PHE A 202 -2.47 -4.75 -9.52
C PHE A 202 -2.57 -6.26 -9.54
N ILE A 203 -2.27 -6.90 -8.41
CA ILE A 203 -2.28 -8.36 -8.24
C ILE A 203 -3.15 -8.70 -7.04
N THR A 204 -4.17 -9.55 -7.24
CA THR A 204 -5.16 -9.89 -6.21
C THR A 204 -4.62 -10.91 -5.21
N VAL A 205 -4.78 -10.63 -3.92
CA VAL A 205 -4.55 -11.56 -2.81
C VAL A 205 -5.73 -11.49 -1.84
N GLY A 206 -6.68 -12.40 -2.00
CA GLY A 206 -7.93 -12.40 -1.21
C GLY A 206 -8.86 -11.27 -1.61
N ASP A 207 -9.12 -10.33 -0.69
CA ASP A 207 -9.91 -9.12 -0.93
C ASP A 207 -9.04 -7.85 -0.97
N CYS A 208 -7.74 -8.01 -1.08
CA CYS A 208 -6.74 -6.96 -1.13
C CYS A 208 -5.94 -7.05 -2.44
N GLU A 209 -5.45 -5.93 -2.92
CA GLU A 209 -4.57 -5.87 -4.08
C GLU A 209 -3.15 -5.47 -3.69
N LEU A 210 -2.16 -6.08 -4.30
CA LEU A 210 -0.78 -5.63 -4.30
C LEU A 210 -0.60 -4.69 -5.48
N GLU A 211 -0.32 -3.43 -5.20
CA GLU A 211 -0.12 -2.39 -6.21
C GLU A 211 1.37 -2.15 -6.42
N PHE A 212 1.94 -2.73 -7.46
CA PHE A 212 3.35 -2.50 -7.84
C PHE A 212 3.45 -1.24 -8.68
N LEU A 213 4.29 -0.28 -8.22
CA LEU A 213 4.44 1.02 -8.86
C LEU A 213 5.90 1.23 -9.26
N ALA A 214 6.15 1.54 -10.53
CA ALA A 214 7.46 1.93 -11.04
C ALA A 214 7.37 3.23 -11.81
N ASN A 215 8.26 4.18 -11.49
CA ASN A 215 8.39 5.39 -12.28
C ASN A 215 8.99 5.09 -13.67
N PHE A 216 8.53 5.80 -14.68
CA PHE A 216 9.17 5.83 -15.98
C PHE A 216 9.01 7.21 -16.61
N ASP A 217 9.95 7.57 -17.47
CA ASP A 217 9.85 8.72 -18.36
C ASP A 217 9.70 8.21 -19.79
N PRO A 218 8.56 8.44 -20.45
CA PRO A 218 8.35 7.98 -21.83
C PRO A 218 9.25 8.68 -22.85
N ARG A 219 9.90 9.79 -22.47
CA ARG A 219 10.78 10.59 -23.33
C ARG A 219 12.24 10.18 -23.24
N GLN A 220 12.65 9.61 -22.10
CA GLN A 220 14.07 9.38 -21.77
C GLN A 220 14.32 7.91 -21.50
N LYS A 221 15.47 7.43 -21.96
CA LYS A 221 15.97 6.13 -21.56
C LYS A 221 16.81 6.32 -20.30
N GLY A 222 16.26 5.96 -19.13
CA GLY A 222 17.01 5.76 -17.90
C GLY A 222 16.95 6.84 -16.82
N GLU A 223 16.36 8.01 -17.06
CA GLU A 223 16.18 9.02 -16.02
C GLU A 223 14.68 9.27 -15.74
N VAL A 224 14.33 9.42 -14.48
CA VAL A 224 13.02 9.81 -14.03
C VAL A 224 13.09 11.23 -13.49
N GLU A 225 12.40 12.16 -14.15
CA GLU A 225 12.27 13.52 -13.63
C GLU A 225 11.46 13.51 -12.32
N LYS A 226 11.95 14.23 -11.32
CA LYS A 226 11.20 14.50 -10.09
C LYS A 226 10.15 15.55 -10.39
N GLY A 227 8.95 15.11 -10.77
CA GLY A 227 7.82 15.99 -10.99
C GLY A 227 7.32 16.63 -9.70
N THR A 228 6.72 17.81 -9.82
CA THR A 228 5.84 18.38 -8.81
C THR A 228 4.45 17.75 -8.94
N ALA A 229 3.68 17.73 -7.86
CA ALA A 229 2.29 17.24 -7.90
C ALA A 229 1.50 17.96 -9.00
N GLY A 230 0.92 17.21 -9.92
CA GLY A 230 0.06 17.72 -10.99
C GLY A 230 -1.29 18.23 -10.49
N THR A 231 -2.27 18.40 -11.40
CA THR A 231 -3.63 18.86 -11.08
C THR A 231 -4.37 17.95 -10.09
N THR A 232 -4.01 16.66 -10.02
CA THR A 232 -4.48 15.70 -9.03
C THR A 232 -3.70 15.76 -7.72
N LYS A 233 -2.70 16.62 -7.60
CA LYS A 233 -1.74 16.69 -6.48
C LYS A 233 -0.99 15.37 -6.22
N GLN A 234 -0.85 14.54 -7.24
CA GLN A 234 -0.01 13.34 -7.14
C GLN A 234 1.45 13.74 -7.29
N ASP A 235 2.28 13.23 -6.39
CA ASP A 235 3.74 13.38 -6.48
C ASP A 235 4.31 12.25 -7.35
N GLN A 236 4.49 12.52 -8.62
CA GLN A 236 5.00 11.54 -9.60
C GLN A 236 6.41 11.03 -9.27
N GLY A 237 7.19 11.79 -8.49
CA GLY A 237 8.52 11.38 -8.07
C GLY A 237 8.60 10.60 -6.76
N ALA A 238 7.48 10.40 -6.05
CA ALA A 238 7.48 9.78 -4.72
C ALA A 238 8.07 8.37 -4.72
N ILE A 239 7.70 7.55 -5.70
CA ILE A 239 8.20 6.17 -5.83
C ILE A 239 9.70 6.15 -6.13
N ALA A 240 10.18 6.98 -7.06
CA ALA A 240 11.61 7.06 -7.37
C ALA A 240 12.43 7.49 -6.14
N ARG A 241 11.95 8.48 -5.38
CA ARG A 241 12.64 8.90 -4.13
C ARG A 241 12.64 7.82 -3.07
N PHE A 242 11.53 7.08 -2.94
CA PHE A 242 11.47 5.95 -2.01
C PHE A 242 12.48 4.87 -2.40
N VAL A 243 12.50 4.46 -3.67
CA VAL A 243 13.46 3.46 -4.17
C VAL A 243 14.90 3.91 -3.97
N ALA A 244 15.21 5.19 -4.23
CA ALA A 244 16.55 5.73 -4.03
C ALA A 244 16.99 5.71 -2.56
N SER A 245 16.07 5.89 -1.61
CA SER A 245 16.38 6.00 -0.18
C SER A 245 16.24 4.69 0.59
N ARG A 246 15.35 3.79 0.18
CA ARG A 246 15.00 2.57 0.90
C ARG A 246 15.12 1.28 0.06
N GLY A 247 15.32 1.40 -1.25
CA GLY A 247 15.24 0.29 -2.20
C GLY A 247 13.80 -0.06 -2.57
N ARG A 248 13.62 -1.10 -3.37
CA ARG A 248 12.30 -1.69 -3.71
C ARG A 248 11.64 -2.24 -2.45
N GLY A 249 10.32 -2.15 -2.34
CA GLY A 249 9.58 -2.75 -1.24
C GLY A 249 8.30 -2.05 -0.86
N LEU A 250 7.74 -2.43 0.27
CA LEU A 250 6.47 -1.94 0.80
C LEU A 250 6.54 -0.44 1.08
N HIS A 251 5.63 0.32 0.48
CA HIS A 251 5.61 1.78 0.52
C HIS A 251 4.45 2.32 1.36
N HIS A 252 3.24 1.90 1.07
CA HIS A 252 2.03 2.39 1.74
C HIS A 252 0.94 1.33 1.80
N MET A 253 -0.11 1.63 2.56
CA MET A 253 -1.37 0.89 2.53
C MET A 253 -2.53 1.82 2.20
N ALA A 254 -3.55 1.29 1.56
CA ALA A 254 -4.80 1.98 1.27
C ALA A 254 -5.97 1.26 1.92
N LEU A 255 -6.84 2.01 2.58
CA LEU A 255 -8.00 1.49 3.28
C LEU A 255 -9.28 1.98 2.61
N LYS A 256 -10.15 1.04 2.21
CA LYS A 256 -11.41 1.36 1.55
C LYS A 256 -12.43 1.87 2.55
N THR A 257 -13.04 3.02 2.23
CA THR A 257 -14.13 3.63 2.99
C THR A 257 -15.33 3.92 2.10
N PRO A 258 -16.57 3.79 2.59
CA PRO A 258 -17.75 4.17 1.83
C PRO A 258 -17.94 5.68 1.71
N ASP A 259 -17.37 6.47 2.63
CA ASP A 259 -17.50 7.95 2.64
C ASP A 259 -16.19 8.60 3.08
N ILE A 260 -15.37 8.96 2.08
CA ILE A 260 -14.03 9.50 2.32
C ILE A 260 -14.08 10.92 2.92
N ASP A 261 -15.01 11.76 2.49
CA ASP A 261 -15.08 13.14 2.97
C ASP A 261 -15.55 13.22 4.42
N ALA A 262 -16.55 12.40 4.79
CA ALA A 262 -17.00 12.34 6.17
C ALA A 262 -15.89 11.82 7.09
N LEU A 263 -15.12 10.81 6.66
CA LEU A 263 -14.04 10.24 7.47
C LEU A 263 -12.87 11.22 7.62
N LEU A 264 -12.35 11.78 6.52
CA LEU A 264 -11.29 12.80 6.56
C LEU A 264 -11.71 14.03 7.38
N GLY A 265 -12.96 14.49 7.21
CA GLY A 265 -13.50 15.63 7.96
C GLY A 265 -13.58 15.38 9.47
N ARG A 266 -13.96 14.15 9.91
CA ARG A 266 -13.95 13.78 11.33
C ARG A 266 -12.54 13.76 11.90
N MET A 267 -11.59 13.17 11.18
CA MET A 267 -10.18 13.11 11.59
C MET A 267 -9.58 14.51 11.73
N ALA A 268 -9.81 15.40 10.73
CA ALA A 268 -9.33 16.76 10.75
C ALA A 268 -9.90 17.57 11.92
N LYS A 269 -11.22 17.48 12.19
CA LYS A 269 -11.87 18.15 13.33
C LYS A 269 -11.32 17.71 14.67
N ALA A 270 -10.90 16.48 14.79
CA ALA A 270 -10.29 15.93 16.00
C ALA A 270 -8.81 16.29 16.15
N GLY A 271 -8.23 17.05 15.21
CA GLY A 271 -6.82 17.46 15.28
C GLY A 271 -5.82 16.39 14.82
N VAL A 272 -6.28 15.34 14.16
CA VAL A 272 -5.38 14.35 13.53
C VAL A 272 -4.55 15.08 12.46
N PRO A 273 -3.21 14.90 12.42
CA PRO A 273 -2.40 15.48 11.36
C PRO A 273 -2.83 14.98 9.97
N MET A 274 -3.18 15.90 9.07
CA MET A 274 -3.72 15.57 7.75
C MET A 274 -2.86 16.17 6.63
N ILE A 275 -2.79 15.48 5.48
CA ILE A 275 -2.36 16.03 4.19
C ILE A 275 -3.59 16.50 3.43
N ASP A 276 -4.61 15.64 3.33
CA ASP A 276 -5.87 15.96 2.66
C ASP A 276 -7.01 15.94 3.69
N THR A 277 -7.84 16.99 3.68
CA THR A 277 -9.07 17.08 4.51
C THR A 277 -10.33 16.76 3.73
N VAL A 278 -10.21 16.60 2.41
CA VAL A 278 -11.27 16.24 1.45
C VAL A 278 -10.65 15.28 0.43
N GLY A 279 -11.41 14.30 -0.02
CA GLY A 279 -10.97 13.36 -1.03
C GLY A 279 -10.70 14.05 -2.37
N ARG A 280 -9.58 13.70 -3.02
CA ARG A 280 -9.16 14.20 -4.34
C ARG A 280 -9.13 13.04 -5.35
N PRO A 281 -9.15 13.33 -6.67
CA PRO A 281 -9.06 12.28 -7.68
C PRO A 281 -7.82 11.40 -7.50
N GLY A 282 -8.01 10.11 -7.58
CA GLY A 282 -6.99 9.07 -7.57
C GLY A 282 -7.08 8.19 -8.82
N SER A 283 -6.28 7.12 -8.86
CA SER A 283 -6.29 6.16 -9.95
C SER A 283 -7.57 5.31 -9.94
N ARG A 284 -7.89 4.68 -11.09
CA ARG A 284 -9.00 3.72 -11.25
C ARG A 284 -10.36 4.27 -10.77
N ARG A 285 -10.68 5.53 -11.15
CA ARG A 285 -11.92 6.25 -10.79
C ARG A 285 -12.17 6.30 -9.28
N ALA A 286 -11.11 6.33 -8.48
CA ALA A 286 -11.22 6.45 -7.03
C ALA A 286 -11.07 7.91 -6.59
N ARG A 287 -11.57 8.18 -5.39
CA ARG A 287 -11.18 9.35 -4.59
C ARG A 287 -10.23 8.86 -3.50
N ILE A 288 -9.16 9.62 -3.29
CA ILE A 288 -8.14 9.30 -2.29
C ILE A 288 -7.91 10.48 -1.35
N GLY A 289 -7.44 10.19 -0.14
CA GLY A 289 -7.07 11.24 0.81
C GLY A 289 -6.14 10.71 1.89
N PHE A 290 -5.15 11.50 2.24
CA PHE A 290 -4.05 11.12 3.11
C PHE A 290 -4.12 11.79 4.47
N PRO A 291 -4.24 11.04 5.57
CA PRO A 291 -3.69 11.48 6.83
C PRO A 291 -2.18 11.66 6.72
N HIS A 292 -1.61 12.59 7.48
CA HIS A 292 -0.15 12.71 7.53
C HIS A 292 0.44 11.46 8.19
N PRO A 293 1.58 10.91 7.75
CA PRO A 293 2.18 9.70 8.35
C PRO A 293 2.41 9.77 9.86
N LYS A 294 2.59 10.98 10.41
CA LYS A 294 2.67 11.19 11.86
C LYS A 294 1.42 10.72 12.63
N ALA A 295 0.25 10.69 11.98
CA ALA A 295 -0.98 10.19 12.61
C ALA A 295 -0.91 8.71 12.97
N LEU A 296 -0.07 7.95 12.27
CA LEU A 296 0.14 6.52 12.49
C LEU A 296 1.60 6.20 12.85
N GLY A 297 2.29 7.14 13.52
CA GLY A 297 3.66 6.95 13.97
C GLY A 297 4.66 6.66 12.85
N GLY A 298 4.48 7.28 11.69
CA GLY A 298 5.38 7.16 10.54
C GLY A 298 4.92 6.18 9.45
N VAL A 299 3.74 5.56 9.60
CA VAL A 299 3.16 4.68 8.55
C VAL A 299 2.43 5.52 7.53
N LEU A 300 2.81 5.39 6.25
CA LEU A 300 2.10 6.03 5.15
C LEU A 300 0.85 5.23 4.81
N MET A 301 -0.31 5.89 4.92
CA MET A 301 -1.61 5.33 4.63
C MET A 301 -2.48 6.35 3.91
N HIS A 302 -3.37 5.89 3.04
CA HIS A 302 -4.45 6.73 2.54
C HIS A 302 -5.79 6.00 2.55
N LEU A 303 -6.85 6.81 2.53
CA LEU A 303 -8.21 6.34 2.37
C LEU A 303 -8.57 6.31 0.88
N VAL A 304 -9.40 5.34 0.51
CA VAL A 304 -9.90 5.18 -0.86
C VAL A 304 -11.40 5.00 -0.84
N GLN A 305 -12.09 5.81 -1.62
CA GLN A 305 -13.49 5.59 -1.98
C GLN A 305 -13.55 5.30 -3.48
N ARG A 306 -14.13 4.15 -3.83
CA ARG A 306 -14.33 3.77 -5.23
C ARG A 306 -15.76 4.08 -5.65
N ASP A 307 -15.92 4.59 -6.85
CA ASP A 307 -17.25 4.68 -7.45
C ASP A 307 -17.85 3.27 -7.61
N PRO A 308 -19.15 3.11 -7.37
CA PRO A 308 -19.83 1.87 -7.74
C PRO A 308 -19.61 1.59 -9.23
N VAL A 309 -19.21 0.36 -9.55
CA VAL A 309 -19.06 -0.11 -10.94
C VAL A 309 -20.42 -0.52 -11.46
#